data_5cec373ca4668f40f4e0f1e5e4527690
#
_entry.id   5cec373ca4668f40f4e0f1e5e4527690
#
_cell.length_a   1.000
_cell.length_b   1.000
_cell.length_c   1.000
_cell.angle_alpha   90.00
_cell.angle_beta   90.00
_cell.angle_gamma   90.00
#
_symmetry.space_group_name_H-M   'P 1'
#
loop_
_entity.id
_entity.type
_entity.pdbx_description
1 polymer ?
#
loop_
_entity_poly.entity_id
_entity_poly.type
_entity_poly.pdbx_seq_one_letter_code
_entity_poly.pdbx_strand_id
1 'polypeptide(L)'
;MSRTVLAIDIGSTKICAIIAEIADDNTIAITGAGICKAQGLKKGSITNIELASRSIKTALNDAKRVSGSEVKTAIVSISGAYTKSLNSSGIVNIQNKEVSFKEIERVMQTSLYNANIPNEYEVLHALPYNFKADDQDYIEDPLGMNASRLEVETHIITTQKSNLNNLRKAVRGAGVEVENIVLTGYASSIATLNDDEKELGVAVIDMGGNTSNITIHSGNSIRYNDFLGVGSNHVTSDLSMALHTPLNIAESVKLNYGSLLNPSSDLIELPIIGDENTTHEVSLEVVHNVIYARVEETLMILAQFIENSGLKDKIGAGIVLTGGFSQMEGMRELAVATFGSVPVRLAKPKEMNGLFDTLRSPEYSSAIGLIMYAASAYTQYEIDVNKRVRHSNEVLMGHSSINLKEEPDISTPHLQESEKKEGMVSISMKKSKKDDEAGAFSKFWNWATQLF
;
A
#
# COMPACT_ATOMS: atom_id res chain seq x y z
N MET A 1 -3.27 6.47 30.77
CA MET A 1 -4.62 6.85 30.26
C MET A 1 -4.80 6.22 28.89
N SER A 2 -5.97 5.68 28.54
CA SER A 2 -6.19 5.19 27.17
C SER A 2 -6.50 6.36 26.25
N ARG A 3 -6.09 6.25 24.96
CA ARG A 3 -6.49 7.17 23.88
C ARG A 3 -7.39 6.45 22.90
N THR A 4 -8.48 7.10 22.48
CA THR A 4 -9.38 6.58 21.47
C THR A 4 -8.89 7.00 20.09
N VAL A 5 -8.78 6.06 19.17
CA VAL A 5 -8.37 6.29 17.77
C VAL A 5 -9.43 5.79 16.83
N LEU A 6 -9.55 6.48 15.67
CA LEU A 6 -10.37 6.08 14.54
C LEU A 6 -9.46 5.81 13.35
N ALA A 7 -9.60 4.63 12.76
CA ALA A 7 -9.03 4.29 11.46
C ALA A 7 -10.13 4.14 10.42
N ILE A 8 -9.90 4.64 9.20
CA ILE A 8 -10.82 4.48 8.08
C ILE A 8 -10.06 3.94 6.89
N ASP A 9 -10.30 2.68 6.56
CA ASP A 9 -9.82 2.09 5.32
C ASP A 9 -10.79 2.43 4.18
N ILE A 10 -10.27 3.15 3.18
CA ILE A 10 -11.04 3.65 2.03
C ILE A 10 -10.73 2.78 0.82
N GLY A 11 -11.32 1.58 0.81
CA GLY A 11 -11.18 0.62 -0.27
C GLY A 11 -12.10 0.90 -1.47
N SER A 12 -11.79 0.31 -2.62
CA SER A 12 -12.58 0.48 -3.86
C SER A 12 -13.91 -0.26 -3.85
N THR A 13 -14.09 -1.27 -3.00
CA THR A 13 -15.30 -2.10 -2.88
C THR A 13 -16.04 -1.84 -1.60
N LYS A 14 -15.31 -1.61 -0.51
CA LYS A 14 -15.86 -1.33 0.81
C LYS A 14 -15.08 -0.24 1.50
N ILE A 15 -15.72 0.44 2.43
CA ILE A 15 -15.12 1.34 3.41
C ILE A 15 -15.30 0.70 4.77
N CYS A 16 -14.21 0.62 5.53
CA CYS A 16 -14.22 0.08 6.89
C CYS A 16 -13.72 1.15 7.86
N ALA A 17 -14.55 1.49 8.86
CA ALA A 17 -14.19 2.37 9.96
C ALA A 17 -14.04 1.54 11.24
N ILE A 18 -12.92 1.68 11.94
CA ILE A 18 -12.64 0.98 13.20
C ILE A 18 -12.30 2.01 14.26
N ILE A 19 -12.95 1.90 15.43
CA ILE A 19 -12.63 2.65 16.63
C ILE A 19 -11.97 1.70 17.62
N ALA A 20 -10.83 2.12 18.16
CA ALA A 20 -10.07 1.34 19.13
C ALA A 20 -9.59 2.23 20.28
N GLU A 21 -9.40 1.65 21.44
CA GLU A 21 -8.68 2.23 22.56
C GLU A 21 -7.25 1.69 22.58
N ILE A 22 -6.30 2.58 22.76
CA ILE A 22 -4.88 2.27 22.86
C ILE A 22 -4.44 2.68 24.27
N ALA A 23 -3.99 1.70 25.06
CA ALA A 23 -3.47 1.91 26.38
C ALA A 23 -2.02 2.45 26.37
N ASP A 24 -1.53 2.94 27.51
CA ASP A 24 -0.16 3.50 27.62
C ASP A 24 0.94 2.47 27.31
N ASP A 25 0.65 1.19 27.42
CA ASP A 25 1.55 0.07 27.05
C ASP A 25 1.41 -0.35 25.57
N ASN A 26 0.74 0.45 24.73
CA ASN A 26 0.40 0.19 23.33
C ASN A 26 -0.55 -1.03 23.12
N THR A 27 -1.16 -1.56 24.18
CA THR A 27 -2.20 -2.57 24.02
C THR A 27 -3.42 -1.97 23.32
N ILE A 28 -3.86 -2.63 22.26
CA ILE A 28 -4.99 -2.20 21.42
C ILE A 28 -6.23 -3.00 21.78
N ALA A 29 -7.36 -2.32 21.97
CA ALA A 29 -8.68 -2.94 22.11
C ALA A 29 -9.66 -2.30 21.11
N ILE A 30 -10.20 -3.08 20.18
CA ILE A 30 -11.23 -2.62 19.23
C ILE A 30 -12.55 -2.51 19.97
N THR A 31 -13.16 -1.32 19.95
CA THR A 31 -14.41 -1.02 20.64
C THR A 31 -15.59 -0.86 19.68
N GLY A 32 -15.33 -0.55 18.40
CA GLY A 32 -16.39 -0.40 17.40
C GLY A 32 -15.87 -0.57 15.98
N ALA A 33 -16.74 -1.08 15.11
CA ALA A 33 -16.49 -1.20 13.69
C ALA A 33 -17.75 -0.91 12.89
N GLY A 34 -17.55 -0.35 11.69
CA GLY A 34 -18.62 -0.13 10.72
C GLY A 34 -18.10 -0.38 9.30
N ILE A 35 -18.90 -1.03 8.49
CA ILE A 35 -18.54 -1.45 7.13
C ILE A 35 -19.65 -1.00 6.18
N CYS A 36 -19.26 -0.39 5.08
CA CYS A 36 -20.19 0.07 4.04
C CYS A 36 -19.64 -0.23 2.65
N LYS A 37 -20.53 -0.52 1.69
CA LYS A 37 -20.15 -0.62 0.28
C LYS A 37 -19.60 0.72 -0.20
N ALA A 38 -18.43 0.71 -0.83
CA ALA A 38 -17.81 1.92 -1.35
C ALA A 38 -18.56 2.46 -2.58
N GLN A 39 -18.75 3.76 -2.63
CA GLN A 39 -19.27 4.49 -3.78
C GLN A 39 -18.40 5.70 -4.08
N GLY A 40 -18.36 6.14 -5.33
CA GLY A 40 -17.58 7.31 -5.74
C GLY A 40 -16.06 7.08 -5.80
N LEU A 41 -15.63 5.81 -5.81
CA LEU A 41 -14.22 5.42 -5.97
C LEU A 41 -14.04 4.59 -7.26
N LYS A 42 -12.92 4.78 -7.93
CA LYS A 42 -12.53 3.98 -9.09
C LYS A 42 -11.02 3.79 -9.08
N LYS A 43 -10.55 2.54 -9.23
CA LYS A 43 -9.11 2.19 -9.27
C LYS A 43 -8.30 2.85 -8.14
N GLY A 44 -8.83 2.81 -6.90
CA GLY A 44 -8.15 3.35 -5.72
C GLY A 44 -8.20 4.87 -5.55
N SER A 45 -8.90 5.61 -6.42
CA SER A 45 -9.02 7.05 -6.34
C SER A 45 -10.47 7.52 -6.20
N ILE A 46 -10.67 8.66 -5.54
CA ILE A 46 -11.99 9.28 -5.40
C ILE A 46 -12.35 9.97 -6.72
N THR A 47 -13.45 9.52 -7.34
CA THR A 47 -14.01 10.08 -8.56
C THR A 47 -15.28 10.90 -8.31
N ASN A 48 -15.93 10.69 -7.17
CA ASN A 48 -17.06 11.49 -6.71
C ASN A 48 -16.96 11.70 -5.19
N ILE A 49 -16.64 12.93 -4.79
CA ILE A 49 -16.40 13.29 -3.39
C ILE A 49 -17.66 13.11 -2.54
N GLU A 50 -18.83 13.46 -3.05
CA GLU A 50 -20.09 13.38 -2.31
C GLU A 50 -20.49 11.93 -2.01
N LEU A 51 -20.42 11.05 -3.01
CA LEU A 51 -20.71 9.62 -2.82
C LEU A 51 -19.70 8.96 -1.88
N ALA A 52 -18.41 9.29 -2.02
CA ALA A 52 -17.38 8.81 -1.11
C ALA A 52 -17.62 9.28 0.33
N SER A 53 -17.94 10.58 0.53
CA SER A 53 -18.28 11.13 1.85
C SER A 53 -19.48 10.42 2.49
N ARG A 54 -20.52 10.13 1.72
CA ARG A 54 -21.71 9.41 2.24
C ARG A 54 -21.34 8.00 2.69
N SER A 55 -20.58 7.28 1.89
CA SER A 55 -20.12 5.91 2.25
C SER A 55 -19.23 5.93 3.49
N ILE A 56 -18.28 6.88 3.58
CA ILE A 56 -17.43 7.07 4.77
C ILE A 56 -18.30 7.38 6.00
N LYS A 57 -19.26 8.31 5.86
CA LYS A 57 -20.15 8.68 6.96
C LYS A 57 -21.01 7.51 7.46
N THR A 58 -21.48 6.65 6.55
CA THR A 58 -22.25 5.45 6.93
C THR A 58 -21.39 4.50 7.77
N ALA A 59 -20.20 4.13 7.29
CA ALA A 59 -19.28 3.26 8.05
C ALA A 59 -18.89 3.89 9.39
N LEU A 60 -18.60 5.20 9.41
CA LEU A 60 -18.26 5.95 10.63
C LEU A 60 -19.39 5.93 11.67
N ASN A 61 -20.63 6.18 11.24
CA ASN A 61 -21.78 6.19 12.14
C ASN A 61 -22.04 4.81 12.76
N ASP A 62 -21.86 3.73 11.99
CA ASP A 62 -21.98 2.37 12.51
C ASP A 62 -20.89 2.06 13.54
N ALA A 63 -19.62 2.45 13.25
CA ALA A 63 -18.52 2.29 14.20
C ALA A 63 -18.76 3.08 15.50
N LYS A 64 -19.20 4.34 15.40
CA LYS A 64 -19.55 5.18 16.57
C LYS A 64 -20.69 4.59 17.38
N ARG A 65 -21.73 4.07 16.71
CA ARG A 65 -22.88 3.45 17.38
C ARG A 65 -22.48 2.23 18.19
N VAL A 66 -21.53 1.42 17.68
CA VAL A 66 -21.03 0.23 18.36
C VAL A 66 -20.10 0.60 19.53
N SER A 67 -19.17 1.54 19.32
CA SER A 67 -18.19 1.93 20.34
C SER A 67 -18.78 2.84 21.43
N GLY A 68 -19.85 3.58 21.13
CA GLY A 68 -20.36 4.65 22.01
C GLY A 68 -19.44 5.87 22.13
N SER A 69 -18.36 5.95 21.34
CA SER A 69 -17.32 6.98 21.44
C SER A 69 -17.47 8.05 20.35
N GLU A 70 -17.23 9.30 20.73
CA GLU A 70 -17.14 10.42 19.78
C GLU A 70 -15.66 10.67 19.41
N VAL A 71 -15.36 10.57 18.11
CA VAL A 71 -14.01 10.78 17.58
C VAL A 71 -14.05 11.87 16.51
N LYS A 72 -13.09 12.79 16.56
CA LYS A 72 -13.03 13.97 15.69
C LYS A 72 -11.99 13.86 14.58
N THR A 73 -10.98 13.02 14.77
CA THR A 73 -9.88 12.81 13.82
C THR A 73 -9.78 11.35 13.42
N ALA A 74 -9.22 11.08 12.24
CA ALA A 74 -9.06 9.74 11.72
C ALA A 74 -7.70 9.56 11.03
N ILE A 75 -7.11 8.38 11.19
CA ILE A 75 -6.05 7.89 10.33
C ILE A 75 -6.72 7.17 9.17
N VAL A 76 -6.33 7.52 7.93
CA VAL A 76 -7.01 7.02 6.73
C VAL A 76 -6.03 6.33 5.79
N SER A 77 -6.50 5.30 5.08
CA SER A 77 -5.74 4.66 4.03
C SER A 77 -5.77 5.46 2.73
N ILE A 78 -4.71 5.34 1.95
CA ILE A 78 -4.66 5.77 0.55
C ILE A 78 -4.10 4.64 -0.31
N SER A 79 -4.76 4.34 -1.42
CA SER A 79 -4.27 3.35 -2.39
C SER A 79 -3.01 3.85 -3.11
N GLY A 80 -2.20 2.91 -3.60
CA GLY A 80 -1.02 3.20 -4.42
C GLY A 80 -1.28 3.90 -5.75
N ALA A 81 -2.55 4.12 -6.13
CA ALA A 81 -2.90 4.89 -7.33
C ALA A 81 -2.33 6.31 -7.27
N TYR A 82 -1.64 6.73 -8.32
CA TYR A 82 -0.97 8.03 -8.41
C TYR A 82 0.15 8.24 -7.37
N THR A 83 0.65 7.19 -6.75
CA THR A 83 1.88 7.25 -5.95
C THR A 83 3.11 7.06 -6.84
N LYS A 84 4.21 7.62 -6.39
CA LYS A 84 5.56 7.36 -6.93
C LYS A 84 6.49 7.18 -5.77
N SER A 85 7.46 6.31 -5.92
CA SER A 85 8.51 6.17 -4.94
C SER A 85 9.88 6.43 -5.55
N LEU A 86 10.80 6.84 -4.71
CA LEU A 86 12.19 7.07 -5.07
C LEU A 86 13.07 6.87 -3.84
N ASN A 87 14.32 6.56 -4.06
CA ASN A 87 15.32 6.49 -3.01
C ASN A 87 16.15 7.77 -3.01
N SER A 88 16.47 8.25 -1.83
CA SER A 88 17.31 9.44 -1.64
C SER A 88 18.24 9.26 -0.45
N SER A 89 19.27 10.08 -0.37
CA SER A 89 20.22 10.07 0.74
C SER A 89 20.41 11.47 1.34
N GLY A 90 20.67 11.50 2.65
CA GLY A 90 21.02 12.70 3.37
C GLY A 90 22.34 12.54 4.11
N ILE A 91 23.05 13.62 4.30
CA ILE A 91 24.34 13.64 5.02
C ILE A 91 24.38 14.89 5.88
N VAL A 92 24.75 14.74 7.15
CA VAL A 92 24.94 15.85 8.08
C VAL A 92 26.20 15.66 8.94
N ASN A 93 26.86 16.76 9.30
CA ASN A 93 27.92 16.74 10.29
C ASN A 93 27.34 16.89 11.70
N ILE A 94 27.91 16.15 12.65
CA ILE A 94 27.50 16.12 14.06
C ILE A 94 28.46 17.02 14.86
N GLN A 95 27.93 18.11 15.44
CA GLN A 95 28.77 19.09 16.16
C GLN A 95 29.24 18.54 17.52
N ASN A 96 28.37 17.82 18.23
CA ASN A 96 28.64 17.35 19.60
C ASN A 96 29.26 15.96 19.66
N LYS A 97 29.61 15.36 18.51
CA LYS A 97 30.13 13.99 18.37
C LYS A 97 29.22 12.89 18.92
N GLU A 98 27.98 13.18 19.27
CA GLU A 98 26.97 12.24 19.69
C GLU A 98 25.71 12.46 18.87
N VAL A 99 25.16 11.40 18.31
CA VAL A 99 23.94 11.43 17.50
C VAL A 99 22.74 11.63 18.41
N SER A 100 22.11 12.78 18.35
CA SER A 100 20.84 13.05 19.02
C SER A 100 19.67 12.90 18.03
N PHE A 101 18.44 12.89 18.58
CA PHE A 101 17.22 12.87 17.76
C PHE A 101 17.17 14.02 16.73
N LYS A 102 17.73 15.19 17.09
CA LYS A 102 17.81 16.37 16.21
C LYS A 102 18.71 16.12 14.99
N GLU A 103 19.83 15.40 15.16
CA GLU A 103 20.69 15.02 14.03
C GLU A 103 20.00 14.02 13.11
N ILE A 104 19.25 13.06 13.67
CA ILE A 104 18.44 12.10 12.92
C ILE A 104 17.35 12.82 12.12
N GLU A 105 16.60 13.71 12.74
CA GLU A 105 15.61 14.53 12.07
C GLU A 105 16.24 15.34 10.93
N ARG A 106 17.38 16.01 11.20
CA ARG A 106 18.08 16.83 10.23
C ARG A 106 18.61 16.03 9.04
N VAL A 107 19.16 14.83 9.25
CA VAL A 107 19.65 13.98 8.16
C VAL A 107 18.52 13.44 7.30
N MET A 108 17.39 13.07 7.90
CA MET A 108 16.19 12.65 7.18
C MET A 108 15.56 13.81 6.37
N GLN A 109 15.50 15.02 6.95
CA GLN A 109 15.05 16.22 6.21
C GLN A 109 15.99 16.56 5.05
N THR A 110 17.31 16.40 5.23
CA THR A 110 18.30 16.57 4.15
C THR A 110 18.04 15.57 3.01
N SER A 111 17.75 14.31 3.34
CA SER A 111 17.37 13.32 2.33
C SER A 111 16.12 13.73 1.55
N LEU A 112 15.09 14.24 2.23
CA LEU A 112 13.88 14.76 1.56
C LEU A 112 14.18 15.93 0.62
N TYR A 113 15.04 16.83 1.05
CA TYR A 113 15.46 17.98 0.22
C TYR A 113 16.19 17.52 -1.04
N ASN A 114 17.13 16.57 -0.90
CA ASN A 114 17.89 16.02 -2.02
C ASN A 114 17.04 15.22 -3.02
N ALA A 115 15.88 14.76 -2.60
CA ALA A 115 14.97 13.97 -3.44
C ALA A 115 14.35 14.74 -4.62
N ASN A 116 14.43 16.09 -4.63
CA ASN A 116 13.89 16.95 -5.69
C ASN A 116 12.45 16.60 -6.10
N ILE A 117 11.55 16.48 -5.12
CA ILE A 117 10.16 16.08 -5.34
C ILE A 117 9.41 17.16 -6.12
N PRO A 118 8.77 16.84 -7.26
CA PRO A 118 8.02 17.80 -8.06
C PRO A 118 6.88 18.47 -7.25
N ASN A 119 6.60 19.74 -7.55
CA ASN A 119 5.64 20.56 -6.78
C ASN A 119 4.20 20.00 -6.76
N GLU A 120 3.81 19.19 -7.74
CA GLU A 120 2.50 18.55 -7.82
C GLU A 120 2.38 17.30 -6.92
N TYR A 121 3.50 16.83 -6.33
CA TYR A 121 3.54 15.72 -5.39
C TYR A 121 3.72 16.18 -3.95
N GLU A 122 3.27 15.37 -3.02
CA GLU A 122 3.43 15.52 -1.57
C GLU A 122 3.98 14.21 -1.01
N VAL A 123 4.89 14.31 -0.04
CA VAL A 123 5.44 13.14 0.66
C VAL A 123 4.33 12.50 1.49
N LEU A 124 4.17 11.21 1.33
CA LEU A 124 3.27 10.39 2.12
C LEU A 124 4.04 9.71 3.26
N HIS A 125 5.17 9.11 2.92
CA HIS A 125 6.08 8.46 3.85
C HIS A 125 7.53 8.67 3.40
N ALA A 126 8.45 8.90 4.34
CA ALA A 126 9.89 8.76 4.11
C ALA A 126 10.45 7.80 5.16
N LEU A 127 10.88 6.64 4.72
CA LEU A 127 11.25 5.48 5.52
C LEU A 127 12.75 5.25 5.39
N PRO A 128 13.55 5.46 6.44
CA PRO A 128 14.97 5.15 6.40
C PRO A 128 15.15 3.62 6.37
N TYR A 129 16.13 3.17 5.61
CA TYR A 129 16.47 1.77 5.53
C TYR A 129 17.96 1.47 5.76
N ASN A 130 18.75 2.49 5.92
CA ASN A 130 20.17 2.39 6.26
C ASN A 130 20.64 3.70 6.87
N PHE A 131 21.24 3.64 8.06
CA PHE A 131 22.03 4.71 8.62
C PHE A 131 23.52 4.33 8.58
N LYS A 132 24.37 5.33 8.40
CA LYS A 132 25.81 5.20 8.47
C LYS A 132 26.39 6.30 9.35
N ALA A 133 27.17 5.90 10.35
CA ALA A 133 27.86 6.80 11.28
C ALA A 133 29.38 6.68 11.06
N ASP A 134 30.00 7.74 10.54
CA ASP A 134 31.38 7.75 10.06
C ASP A 134 31.65 6.59 9.07
N ASP A 135 32.42 5.58 9.43
CA ASP A 135 32.74 4.42 8.59
C ASP A 135 31.86 3.18 8.90
N GLN A 136 30.99 3.27 9.91
CA GLN A 136 30.11 2.16 10.29
C GLN A 136 28.79 2.23 9.51
N ASP A 137 28.52 1.22 8.72
CA ASP A 137 27.34 1.08 7.85
C ASP A 137 26.30 0.11 8.46
N TYR A 138 25.09 0.08 7.90
CA TYR A 138 23.98 -0.79 8.31
C TYR A 138 23.53 -0.65 9.76
N ILE A 139 23.43 0.61 10.21
CA ILE A 139 22.95 0.95 11.56
C ILE A 139 21.41 1.09 11.50
N GLU A 140 20.69 0.37 12.36
CA GLU A 140 19.24 0.49 12.48
C GLU A 140 18.82 1.69 13.30
N ASP A 141 19.49 1.91 14.45
CA ASP A 141 19.24 3.03 15.33
C ASP A 141 20.57 3.72 15.70
N PRO A 142 20.85 4.89 15.11
CA PRO A 142 22.06 5.62 15.40
C PRO A 142 21.98 6.46 16.69
N LEU A 143 20.86 6.53 17.38
CA LEU A 143 20.64 7.38 18.55
C LEU A 143 21.66 7.08 19.66
N GLY A 144 22.34 8.11 20.18
CA GLY A 144 23.34 7.98 21.23
C GLY A 144 24.73 7.51 20.77
N MET A 145 24.89 7.17 19.48
CA MET A 145 26.20 6.76 18.94
C MET A 145 27.15 7.95 18.83
N ASN A 146 28.44 7.69 19.06
CA ASN A 146 29.48 8.69 18.82
C ASN A 146 29.87 8.68 17.33
N ALA A 147 29.71 9.83 16.68
CA ALA A 147 30.11 10.01 15.28
C ALA A 147 30.34 11.51 14.97
N SER A 148 31.11 11.77 13.95
CA SER A 148 31.34 13.13 13.40
C SER A 148 30.41 13.41 12.22
N ARG A 149 29.93 12.35 11.53
CA ARG A 149 29.10 12.42 10.35
C ARG A 149 28.02 11.35 10.43
N LEU A 150 26.79 11.73 10.11
CA LEU A 150 25.65 10.83 9.98
C LEU A 150 25.11 10.89 8.55
N GLU A 151 24.92 9.74 7.95
CA GLU A 151 24.26 9.56 6.65
C GLU A 151 23.00 8.72 6.81
N VAL A 152 22.03 8.93 5.94
CA VAL A 152 20.83 8.11 5.85
C VAL A 152 20.47 7.83 4.40
N GLU A 153 20.01 6.63 4.13
CA GLU A 153 19.31 6.26 2.90
C GLU A 153 17.84 6.06 3.20
N THR A 154 16.96 6.70 2.42
CA THR A 154 15.51 6.68 2.64
C THR A 154 14.76 6.24 1.40
N HIS A 155 13.72 5.43 1.59
CA HIS A 155 12.68 5.18 0.60
C HIS A 155 11.57 6.20 0.80
N ILE A 156 11.31 7.02 -0.21
CA ILE A 156 10.34 8.13 -0.14
C ILE A 156 9.16 7.79 -1.03
N ILE A 157 7.97 7.74 -0.44
CA ILE A 157 6.71 7.51 -1.12
C ILE A 157 5.98 8.83 -1.24
N THR A 158 5.63 9.22 -2.46
CA THR A 158 4.93 10.46 -2.77
C THR A 158 3.62 10.17 -3.48
N THR A 159 2.66 11.08 -3.38
CA THR A 159 1.40 11.01 -4.13
C THR A 159 1.00 12.38 -4.67
N GLN A 160 0.14 12.41 -5.70
CA GLN A 160 -0.35 13.65 -6.25
C GLN A 160 -1.16 14.45 -5.22
N LYS A 161 -0.87 15.74 -5.07
CA LYS A 161 -1.59 16.66 -4.17
C LYS A 161 -3.09 16.69 -4.43
N SER A 162 -3.51 16.60 -5.69
CA SER A 162 -4.94 16.57 -6.06
C SER A 162 -5.65 15.35 -5.46
N ASN A 163 -5.00 14.17 -5.48
CA ASN A 163 -5.55 12.94 -4.90
C ASN A 163 -5.68 13.05 -3.37
N LEU A 164 -4.64 13.54 -2.68
CA LEU A 164 -4.68 13.81 -1.24
C LEU A 164 -5.79 14.81 -0.87
N ASN A 165 -5.91 15.90 -1.63
CA ASN A 165 -6.92 16.91 -1.36
C ASN A 165 -8.34 16.38 -1.55
N ASN A 166 -8.58 15.53 -2.55
CA ASN A 166 -9.88 14.86 -2.74
C ASN A 166 -10.18 13.91 -1.58
N LEU A 167 -9.20 13.15 -1.10
CA LEU A 167 -9.33 12.28 0.05
C LEU A 167 -9.68 13.08 1.32
N ARG A 168 -8.90 14.12 1.63
CA ARG A 168 -9.17 15.01 2.77
C ARG A 168 -10.57 15.65 2.70
N LYS A 169 -11.01 16.09 1.51
CA LYS A 169 -12.35 16.64 1.31
C LYS A 169 -13.46 15.60 1.56
N ALA A 170 -13.29 14.37 1.10
CA ALA A 170 -14.27 13.32 1.29
C ALA A 170 -14.40 12.92 2.77
N VAL A 171 -13.29 12.79 3.49
CA VAL A 171 -13.27 12.48 4.93
C VAL A 171 -13.88 13.63 5.74
N ARG A 172 -13.49 14.87 5.45
CA ARG A 172 -14.08 16.06 6.09
C ARG A 172 -15.59 16.17 5.83
N GLY A 173 -16.03 15.84 4.62
CA GLY A 173 -17.47 15.80 4.29
C GLY A 173 -18.24 14.72 5.07
N ALA A 174 -17.57 13.69 5.57
CA ALA A 174 -18.14 12.68 6.46
C ALA A 174 -18.22 13.14 7.94
N GLY A 175 -17.59 14.26 8.29
CA GLY A 175 -17.66 14.89 9.61
C GLY A 175 -16.48 14.59 10.54
N VAL A 176 -15.34 14.18 9.99
CA VAL A 176 -14.08 13.98 10.74
C VAL A 176 -12.91 14.60 9.98
N GLU A 177 -11.89 15.06 10.72
CA GLU A 177 -10.66 15.58 10.14
C GLU A 177 -9.65 14.44 9.94
N VAL A 178 -8.76 14.60 8.96
CA VAL A 178 -7.68 13.65 8.71
C VAL A 178 -6.50 13.98 9.62
N GLU A 179 -6.16 13.05 10.50
CA GLU A 179 -5.00 13.13 11.38
C GLU A 179 -3.72 12.67 10.67
N ASN A 180 -3.78 11.51 10.00
CA ASN A 180 -2.69 10.98 9.24
C ASN A 180 -3.20 10.17 8.03
N ILE A 181 -2.34 9.97 7.02
CA ILE A 181 -2.66 9.20 5.82
C ILE A 181 -1.58 8.15 5.63
N VAL A 182 -2.00 6.89 5.46
CA VAL A 182 -1.10 5.75 5.35
C VAL A 182 -1.35 5.01 4.04
N LEU A 183 -0.28 4.63 3.33
CA LEU A 183 -0.38 3.80 2.13
C LEU A 183 -1.01 2.45 2.47
N THR A 184 -2.03 2.02 1.71
CA THR A 184 -2.76 0.75 1.93
C THR A 184 -1.81 -0.44 2.03
N GLY A 185 -0.87 -0.60 1.09
CA GLY A 185 0.12 -1.69 1.13
C GLY A 185 1.02 -1.66 2.36
N TYR A 186 1.38 -0.46 2.86
CA TYR A 186 2.12 -0.31 4.11
C TYR A 186 1.27 -0.72 5.32
N ALA A 187 0.03 -0.26 5.41
CA ALA A 187 -0.89 -0.67 6.47
C ALA A 187 -1.11 -2.19 6.48
N SER A 188 -1.35 -2.81 5.33
CA SER A 188 -1.51 -4.27 5.22
C SER A 188 -0.26 -5.03 5.66
N SER A 189 0.94 -4.51 5.37
CA SER A 189 2.21 -5.08 5.84
C SER A 189 2.32 -5.05 7.36
N ILE A 190 1.95 -3.95 8.00
CA ILE A 190 1.93 -3.80 9.48
C ILE A 190 1.03 -4.88 10.11
N ALA A 191 -0.14 -5.12 9.52
CA ALA A 191 -1.09 -6.08 10.05
C ALA A 191 -0.69 -7.54 9.87
N THR A 192 0.16 -7.87 8.88
CA THR A 192 0.35 -9.25 8.43
C THR A 192 1.75 -9.81 8.62
N LEU A 193 2.77 -8.96 8.75
CA LEU A 193 4.16 -9.38 8.86
C LEU A 193 4.63 -9.58 10.29
N ASN A 194 5.47 -10.58 10.47
CA ASN A 194 6.27 -10.79 11.67
C ASN A 194 7.64 -10.10 11.54
N ASP A 195 8.35 -9.91 12.65
CA ASP A 195 9.65 -9.23 12.65
C ASP A 195 10.71 -10.02 11.89
N ASP A 196 10.77 -11.34 12.06
CA ASP A 196 11.69 -12.22 11.31
C ASP A 196 11.49 -12.11 9.78
N GLU A 197 10.25 -11.99 9.32
CA GLU A 197 9.96 -11.82 7.89
C GLU A 197 10.47 -10.49 7.35
N LYS A 198 10.34 -9.41 8.13
CA LYS A 198 10.85 -8.09 7.75
C LYS A 198 12.37 -8.08 7.66
N GLU A 199 13.04 -8.72 8.62
CA GLU A 199 14.50 -8.82 8.66
C GLU A 199 15.03 -9.66 7.51
N LEU A 200 14.47 -10.86 7.27
CA LEU A 200 14.85 -11.75 6.16
C LEU A 200 14.49 -11.21 4.78
N GLY A 201 13.62 -10.22 4.74
CA GLY A 201 13.06 -9.65 3.51
C GLY A 201 11.85 -10.42 2.99
N VAL A 202 10.80 -9.66 2.64
CA VAL A 202 9.50 -10.21 2.24
C VAL A 202 8.77 -9.25 1.29
N ALA A 203 8.08 -9.81 0.30
CA ALA A 203 7.12 -9.05 -0.50
C ALA A 203 5.70 -9.27 0.03
N VAL A 204 4.97 -8.19 0.33
CA VAL A 204 3.55 -8.24 0.68
C VAL A 204 2.73 -7.76 -0.49
N ILE A 205 1.74 -8.55 -0.87
CA ILE A 205 0.80 -8.22 -1.94
C ILE A 205 -0.61 -8.19 -1.34
N ASP A 206 -1.19 -7.00 -1.28
CA ASP A 206 -2.58 -6.79 -0.85
C ASP A 206 -3.49 -6.75 -2.09
N MET A 207 -4.22 -7.83 -2.30
CA MET A 207 -5.08 -8.04 -3.46
C MET A 207 -6.53 -7.66 -3.12
N GLY A 208 -6.93 -6.47 -3.53
CA GLY A 208 -8.26 -5.90 -3.28
C GLY A 208 -9.27 -6.14 -4.41
N GLY A 209 -10.38 -5.35 -4.38
CA GLY A 209 -11.44 -5.43 -5.38
C GLY A 209 -11.07 -4.86 -6.75
N ASN A 210 -10.44 -3.69 -6.79
CA ASN A 210 -10.03 -3.03 -8.04
C ASN A 210 -8.53 -2.79 -8.13
N THR A 211 -7.78 -3.14 -7.09
CA THR A 211 -6.38 -2.77 -6.95
C THR A 211 -5.61 -3.87 -6.24
N SER A 212 -4.36 -4.05 -6.62
CA SER A 212 -3.38 -4.84 -5.90
C SER A 212 -2.18 -3.96 -5.59
N ASN A 213 -1.80 -3.89 -4.30
CA ASN A 213 -0.67 -3.09 -3.85
C ASN A 213 0.47 -4.03 -3.47
N ILE A 214 1.68 -3.71 -3.88
CA ILE A 214 2.87 -4.47 -3.52
C ILE A 214 3.82 -3.59 -2.70
N THR A 215 4.38 -4.16 -1.64
CA THR A 215 5.45 -3.57 -0.84
C THR A 215 6.52 -4.63 -0.59
N ILE A 216 7.79 -4.25 -0.72
CA ILE A 216 8.92 -5.15 -0.43
C ILE A 216 9.68 -4.58 0.76
N HIS A 217 9.79 -5.39 1.81
CA HIS A 217 10.57 -5.13 3.00
C HIS A 217 11.93 -5.83 2.89
N SER A 218 12.98 -5.18 3.36
CA SER A 218 14.31 -5.75 3.49
C SER A 218 15.08 -4.97 4.56
N GLY A 219 15.58 -5.64 5.59
CA GLY A 219 16.25 -5.02 6.72
C GLY A 219 15.29 -4.09 7.50
N ASN A 220 14.16 -4.63 7.93
CA ASN A 220 13.13 -3.95 8.75
C ASN A 220 12.50 -2.68 8.14
N SER A 221 12.75 -2.36 6.87
CA SER A 221 12.19 -1.19 6.20
C SER A 221 11.64 -1.50 4.82
N ILE A 222 10.72 -0.67 4.33
CA ILE A 222 10.23 -0.75 2.95
C ILE A 222 11.30 -0.22 2.01
N ARG A 223 11.64 -1.02 0.99
CA ARG A 223 12.62 -0.72 -0.06
C ARG A 223 12.00 -0.49 -1.43
N TYR A 224 10.76 -0.94 -1.60
CA TYR A 224 10.02 -0.82 -2.84
C TYR A 224 8.52 -0.87 -2.58
N ASN A 225 7.77 -0.09 -3.32
CA ASN A 225 6.32 -0.19 -3.42
C ASN A 225 5.86 0.07 -4.84
N ASP A 226 4.81 -0.62 -5.25
CA ASP A 226 4.17 -0.41 -6.54
C ASP A 226 2.67 -0.72 -6.46
N PHE A 227 1.96 -0.50 -7.55
CA PHE A 227 0.51 -0.54 -7.64
C PHE A 227 0.05 -1.10 -8.97
N LEU A 228 -0.85 -2.08 -8.91
CA LEU A 228 -1.55 -2.62 -10.06
C LEU A 228 -3.04 -2.28 -9.97
N GLY A 229 -3.58 -1.62 -10.98
CA GLY A 229 -5.00 -1.24 -11.07
C GLY A 229 -5.92 -2.42 -11.43
N VAL A 230 -5.64 -3.61 -10.93
CA VAL A 230 -6.40 -4.85 -11.14
C VAL A 230 -6.72 -5.50 -9.80
N GLY A 231 -7.91 -6.10 -9.69
CA GLY A 231 -8.38 -6.84 -8.51
C GLY A 231 -9.61 -7.69 -8.84
N SER A 232 -10.28 -8.24 -7.85
CA SER A 232 -11.35 -9.23 -8.01
C SER A 232 -12.56 -8.76 -8.85
N ASN A 233 -12.81 -7.45 -8.94
CA ASN A 233 -13.89 -6.90 -9.77
C ASN A 233 -13.61 -7.03 -11.27
N HIS A 234 -12.33 -7.17 -11.67
CA HIS A 234 -11.98 -7.46 -13.07
C HIS A 234 -12.42 -8.89 -13.43
N VAL A 235 -12.24 -9.86 -12.52
CA VAL A 235 -12.79 -11.22 -12.68
C VAL A 235 -14.31 -11.16 -12.85
N THR A 236 -15.03 -10.37 -12.02
CA THR A 236 -16.47 -10.20 -12.14
C THR A 236 -16.87 -9.62 -13.50
N SER A 237 -16.12 -8.63 -13.98
CA SER A 237 -16.38 -8.03 -15.30
C SER A 237 -16.12 -9.01 -16.44
N ASP A 238 -15.04 -9.78 -16.37
CA ASP A 238 -14.71 -10.80 -17.36
C ASP A 238 -15.76 -11.91 -17.40
N LEU A 239 -16.22 -12.37 -16.22
CA LEU A 239 -17.33 -13.33 -16.12
C LEU A 239 -18.63 -12.76 -16.71
N SER A 240 -18.98 -11.51 -16.38
CA SER A 240 -20.18 -10.87 -16.94
C SER A 240 -20.16 -10.83 -18.46
N MET A 241 -19.01 -10.51 -19.05
CA MET A 241 -18.83 -10.47 -20.50
C MET A 241 -18.83 -11.88 -21.12
N ALA A 242 -18.05 -12.79 -20.57
CA ALA A 242 -17.92 -14.16 -21.12
C ALA A 242 -19.20 -14.97 -21.00
N LEU A 243 -19.96 -14.77 -19.92
CA LEU A 243 -21.20 -15.49 -19.64
C LEU A 243 -22.47 -14.72 -20.07
N HIS A 244 -22.33 -13.54 -20.69
CA HIS A 244 -23.44 -12.65 -21.08
C HIS A 244 -24.49 -12.45 -19.97
N THR A 245 -24.06 -12.32 -18.71
CA THR A 245 -24.94 -12.20 -17.52
C THR A 245 -24.71 -10.86 -16.80
N PRO A 246 -25.70 -10.32 -16.07
CA PRO A 246 -25.54 -9.08 -15.29
C PRO A 246 -24.39 -9.16 -14.27
N LEU A 247 -23.73 -8.02 -14.00
CA LEU A 247 -22.58 -7.94 -13.09
C LEU A 247 -22.84 -8.48 -11.67
N ASN A 248 -24.03 -8.25 -11.13
CA ASN A 248 -24.41 -8.78 -9.82
C ASN A 248 -24.52 -10.30 -9.81
N ILE A 249 -24.96 -10.88 -10.90
CA ILE A 249 -25.03 -12.34 -11.08
C ILE A 249 -23.61 -12.90 -11.27
N ALA A 250 -22.78 -12.26 -12.12
CA ALA A 250 -21.38 -12.64 -12.29
C ALA A 250 -20.59 -12.58 -10.97
N GLU A 251 -20.88 -11.60 -10.10
CA GLU A 251 -20.31 -11.54 -8.75
C GLU A 251 -20.74 -12.73 -7.90
N SER A 252 -22.03 -13.09 -7.94
CA SER A 252 -22.55 -14.27 -7.23
C SER A 252 -21.94 -15.57 -7.75
N VAL A 253 -21.76 -15.69 -9.07
CA VAL A 253 -21.07 -16.84 -9.69
C VAL A 253 -19.63 -16.94 -9.20
N LYS A 254 -18.90 -15.82 -9.21
CA LYS A 254 -17.52 -15.76 -8.69
C LYS A 254 -17.43 -16.19 -7.22
N LEU A 255 -18.35 -15.73 -6.38
CA LEU A 255 -18.33 -16.03 -4.94
C LEU A 255 -18.73 -17.48 -4.62
N ASN A 256 -19.67 -18.05 -5.37
CA ASN A 256 -20.21 -19.38 -5.08
C ASN A 256 -19.47 -20.51 -5.81
N TYR A 257 -18.90 -20.23 -6.98
CA TYR A 257 -18.26 -21.23 -7.84
C TYR A 257 -16.82 -20.88 -8.25
N GLY A 258 -16.28 -19.78 -7.74
CA GLY A 258 -14.93 -19.34 -8.07
C GLY A 258 -13.86 -20.21 -7.41
N SER A 259 -13.15 -20.99 -8.21
CA SER A 259 -12.03 -21.83 -7.80
C SER A 259 -10.94 -21.81 -8.88
N LEU A 260 -9.68 -21.86 -8.45
CA LEU A 260 -8.50 -22.00 -9.32
C LEU A 260 -7.99 -23.45 -9.35
N LEU A 261 -8.68 -24.33 -8.65
CA LEU A 261 -8.41 -25.77 -8.65
C LEU A 261 -9.10 -26.44 -9.86
N ASN A 262 -9.30 -27.74 -9.77
CA ASN A 262 -9.88 -28.51 -10.87
C ASN A 262 -11.27 -28.00 -11.28
N PRO A 263 -11.51 -27.78 -12.59
CA PRO A 263 -12.82 -27.35 -13.07
C PRO A 263 -13.88 -28.45 -12.88
N SER A 264 -15.12 -28.05 -12.55
CA SER A 264 -16.32 -28.93 -12.61
C SER A 264 -16.94 -28.83 -13.98
N SER A 265 -17.51 -29.94 -14.48
CA SER A 265 -18.30 -29.98 -15.70
C SER A 265 -19.79 -29.69 -15.48
N ASP A 266 -20.21 -29.37 -14.25
CA ASP A 266 -21.57 -29.04 -13.92
C ASP A 266 -22.07 -27.81 -14.69
N LEU A 267 -23.40 -27.79 -14.95
CA LEU A 267 -24.06 -26.67 -15.61
C LEU A 267 -24.82 -25.83 -14.58
N ILE A 268 -24.82 -24.53 -14.79
CA ILE A 268 -25.61 -23.56 -14.01
C ILE A 268 -26.49 -22.76 -14.97
N GLU A 269 -27.69 -22.40 -14.54
CA GLU A 269 -28.59 -21.52 -15.28
C GLU A 269 -28.33 -20.05 -14.86
N LEU A 270 -28.14 -19.17 -15.84
CA LEU A 270 -27.89 -17.76 -15.62
C LEU A 270 -28.83 -16.88 -16.45
N PRO A 271 -29.34 -15.77 -15.90
CA PRO A 271 -30.12 -14.81 -16.66
C PRO A 271 -29.24 -14.09 -17.69
N ILE A 272 -29.83 -13.78 -18.84
CA ILE A 272 -29.17 -13.04 -19.92
C ILE A 272 -29.18 -11.54 -19.60
N ILE A 273 -28.07 -10.84 -19.89
CA ILE A 273 -28.00 -9.39 -19.75
C ILE A 273 -29.03 -8.69 -20.66
N GLY A 274 -29.87 -7.86 -20.08
CA GLY A 274 -30.93 -7.14 -20.81
C GLY A 274 -32.27 -7.91 -20.95
N ASP A 275 -32.32 -9.18 -20.57
CA ASP A 275 -33.55 -9.99 -20.52
C ASP A 275 -33.52 -10.96 -19.31
N GLU A 276 -33.96 -10.45 -18.17
CA GLU A 276 -33.93 -11.22 -16.91
C GLU A 276 -34.88 -12.42 -16.88
N ASN A 277 -35.85 -12.52 -17.84
CA ASN A 277 -36.81 -13.62 -17.93
C ASN A 277 -36.28 -14.81 -18.74
N THR A 278 -35.20 -14.59 -19.50
CA THR A 278 -34.59 -15.65 -20.31
C THR A 278 -33.26 -16.08 -19.63
N THR A 279 -33.16 -17.40 -19.42
CA THR A 279 -31.94 -18.03 -18.88
C THR A 279 -31.22 -18.85 -19.96
N HIS A 280 -29.95 -19.09 -19.75
CA HIS A 280 -29.16 -20.02 -20.54
C HIS A 280 -28.24 -20.85 -19.62
N GLU A 281 -27.88 -22.02 -20.08
CA GLU A 281 -26.98 -22.92 -19.37
C GLU A 281 -25.51 -22.56 -19.67
N VAL A 282 -24.71 -22.56 -18.62
CA VAL A 282 -23.25 -22.28 -18.67
C VAL A 282 -22.52 -23.36 -17.91
N SER A 283 -21.45 -23.91 -18.49
CA SER A 283 -20.57 -24.85 -17.79
C SER A 283 -19.68 -24.16 -16.79
N LEU A 284 -19.52 -24.75 -15.60
CA LEU A 284 -18.54 -24.27 -14.59
C LEU A 284 -17.09 -24.37 -15.07
N GLU A 285 -16.81 -25.19 -16.09
CA GLU A 285 -15.50 -25.20 -16.75
C GLU A 285 -15.20 -23.85 -17.45
N VAL A 286 -16.20 -23.22 -18.08
CA VAL A 286 -16.05 -21.88 -18.68
C VAL A 286 -15.80 -20.84 -17.59
N VAL A 287 -16.56 -20.91 -16.48
CA VAL A 287 -16.36 -20.04 -15.31
C VAL A 287 -14.94 -20.15 -14.77
N HIS A 288 -14.45 -21.38 -14.58
CA HIS A 288 -13.09 -21.66 -14.12
C HIS A 288 -12.04 -21.06 -15.06
N ASN A 289 -12.16 -21.32 -16.37
CA ASN A 289 -11.17 -20.85 -17.35
C ASN A 289 -11.06 -19.32 -17.38
N VAL A 290 -12.18 -18.60 -17.28
CA VAL A 290 -12.20 -17.13 -17.23
C VAL A 290 -11.52 -16.62 -15.96
N ILE A 291 -11.85 -17.20 -14.80
CA ILE A 291 -11.27 -16.83 -13.52
C ILE A 291 -9.76 -17.11 -13.52
N TYR A 292 -9.38 -18.33 -13.91
CA TYR A 292 -7.99 -18.77 -13.94
C TYR A 292 -7.12 -17.86 -14.79
N ALA A 293 -7.53 -17.56 -16.02
CA ALA A 293 -6.79 -16.70 -16.94
C ALA A 293 -6.55 -15.30 -16.36
N ARG A 294 -7.58 -14.69 -15.71
CA ARG A 294 -7.45 -13.37 -15.11
C ARG A 294 -6.55 -13.38 -13.87
N VAL A 295 -6.65 -14.40 -13.03
CA VAL A 295 -5.82 -14.50 -11.82
C VAL A 295 -4.37 -14.76 -12.19
N GLU A 296 -4.13 -15.70 -13.13
CA GLU A 296 -2.79 -15.99 -13.64
C GLU A 296 -2.11 -14.75 -14.22
N GLU A 297 -2.80 -14.01 -15.11
CA GLU A 297 -2.30 -12.74 -15.65
C GLU A 297 -1.95 -11.74 -14.54
N THR A 298 -2.84 -11.59 -13.54
CA THR A 298 -2.60 -10.67 -12.42
C THR A 298 -1.34 -11.06 -11.64
N LEU A 299 -1.17 -12.35 -11.32
CA LEU A 299 0.01 -12.85 -10.60
C LEU A 299 1.29 -12.72 -11.43
N MET A 300 1.22 -12.94 -12.75
CA MET A 300 2.37 -12.76 -13.65
C MET A 300 2.85 -11.30 -13.69
N ILE A 301 1.92 -10.33 -13.72
CA ILE A 301 2.27 -8.89 -13.67
C ILE A 301 2.90 -8.56 -12.32
N LEU A 302 2.35 -9.09 -11.21
CA LEU A 302 2.91 -8.88 -9.88
C LEU A 302 4.29 -9.52 -9.73
N ALA A 303 4.53 -10.70 -10.34
CA ALA A 303 5.86 -11.31 -10.41
C ALA A 303 6.85 -10.39 -11.16
N GLN A 304 6.41 -9.77 -12.26
CA GLN A 304 7.23 -8.81 -13.01
C GLN A 304 7.59 -7.57 -12.17
N PHE A 305 6.71 -7.10 -11.27
CA PHE A 305 7.05 -6.00 -10.35
C PHE A 305 8.15 -6.39 -9.38
N ILE A 306 8.13 -7.63 -8.86
CA ILE A 306 9.19 -8.14 -8.00
C ILE A 306 10.53 -8.23 -8.76
N GLU A 307 10.53 -8.73 -9.98
CA GLU A 307 11.72 -8.75 -10.84
C GLU A 307 12.26 -7.34 -11.09
N ASN A 308 11.38 -6.41 -11.50
CA ASN A 308 11.75 -5.02 -11.82
C ASN A 308 12.24 -4.23 -10.60
N SER A 309 11.87 -4.62 -9.39
CA SER A 309 12.35 -3.99 -8.16
C SER A 309 13.85 -4.18 -7.92
N GLY A 310 14.44 -5.21 -8.52
CA GLY A 310 15.83 -5.63 -8.26
C GLY A 310 16.06 -6.19 -6.85
N LEU A 311 14.97 -6.53 -6.13
CA LEU A 311 15.02 -7.03 -4.75
C LEU A 311 14.62 -8.51 -4.63
N LYS A 312 14.40 -9.22 -5.72
CA LYS A 312 13.97 -10.62 -5.71
C LYS A 312 14.87 -11.51 -4.84
N ASP A 313 16.18 -11.34 -4.94
CA ASP A 313 17.14 -12.11 -4.15
C ASP A 313 17.20 -11.70 -2.67
N LYS A 314 16.49 -10.63 -2.29
CA LYS A 314 16.44 -10.10 -0.92
C LYS A 314 15.13 -10.42 -0.19
N ILE A 315 14.22 -11.18 -0.79
CA ILE A 315 12.96 -11.62 -0.16
C ILE A 315 13.09 -13.06 0.36
N GLY A 316 14.04 -13.29 1.27
CA GLY A 316 14.31 -14.62 1.82
C GLY A 316 13.13 -15.27 2.54
N ALA A 317 12.24 -14.48 3.16
CA ALA A 317 11.00 -14.94 3.76
C ALA A 317 9.87 -15.21 2.74
N GLY A 318 10.07 -14.81 1.47
CA GLY A 318 9.12 -15.09 0.39
C GLY A 318 8.06 -14.02 0.17
N ILE A 319 6.86 -14.46 -0.20
CA ILE A 319 5.73 -13.60 -0.57
C ILE A 319 4.55 -13.86 0.36
N VAL A 320 3.96 -12.78 0.84
CA VAL A 320 2.75 -12.78 1.66
C VAL A 320 1.61 -12.19 0.85
N LEU A 321 0.57 -12.99 0.61
CA LEU A 321 -0.66 -12.54 -0.03
C LEU A 321 -1.71 -12.24 1.02
N THR A 322 -2.35 -11.10 0.92
CA THR A 322 -3.47 -10.67 1.76
C THR A 322 -4.52 -9.91 0.94
N GLY A 323 -5.54 -9.35 1.59
CA GLY A 323 -6.66 -8.71 0.90
C GLY A 323 -7.75 -9.68 0.48
N GLY A 324 -8.94 -9.16 0.17
CA GLY A 324 -10.13 -9.99 -0.09
C GLY A 324 -9.97 -10.93 -1.28
N PHE A 325 -9.24 -10.54 -2.31
CA PHE A 325 -9.04 -11.37 -3.51
C PHE A 325 -8.12 -12.56 -3.26
N SER A 326 -7.22 -12.49 -2.26
CA SER A 326 -6.34 -13.60 -1.89
C SER A 326 -7.08 -14.81 -1.33
N GLN A 327 -8.36 -14.66 -0.98
CA GLN A 327 -9.19 -15.73 -0.40
C GLN A 327 -9.78 -16.70 -1.44
N MET A 328 -9.57 -16.43 -2.74
CA MET A 328 -10.05 -17.33 -3.79
C MET A 328 -9.40 -18.71 -3.64
N GLU A 329 -10.22 -19.76 -3.71
CA GLU A 329 -9.75 -21.15 -3.57
C GLU A 329 -8.67 -21.47 -4.63
N GLY A 330 -7.55 -22.06 -4.21
CA GLY A 330 -6.41 -22.36 -5.09
C GLY A 330 -5.45 -21.18 -5.34
N MET A 331 -5.70 -20.00 -4.73
CA MET A 331 -4.86 -18.81 -4.93
C MET A 331 -3.39 -19.07 -4.56
N ARG A 332 -3.15 -19.77 -3.44
CA ARG A 332 -1.80 -20.06 -2.97
C ARG A 332 -1.06 -20.98 -3.95
N GLU A 333 -1.73 -22.01 -4.43
CA GLU A 333 -1.19 -23.01 -5.36
C GLU A 333 -0.77 -22.36 -6.68
N LEU A 334 -1.65 -21.54 -7.25
CA LEU A 334 -1.35 -20.81 -8.48
C LEU A 334 -0.24 -19.78 -8.27
N ALA A 335 -0.24 -19.08 -7.14
CA ALA A 335 0.82 -18.12 -6.81
C ALA A 335 2.18 -18.80 -6.65
N VAL A 336 2.25 -19.95 -5.98
CA VAL A 336 3.50 -20.76 -5.88
C VAL A 336 4.00 -21.16 -7.27
N ALA A 337 3.11 -21.59 -8.16
CA ALA A 337 3.46 -21.93 -9.54
C ALA A 337 3.98 -20.73 -10.33
N THR A 338 3.36 -19.54 -10.15
CA THR A 338 3.70 -18.33 -10.90
C THR A 338 4.98 -17.65 -10.41
N PHE A 339 5.18 -17.57 -9.08
CA PHE A 339 6.37 -16.94 -8.49
C PHE A 339 7.60 -17.86 -8.44
N GLY A 340 7.42 -19.13 -8.84
CA GLY A 340 8.52 -20.10 -8.95
C GLY A 340 9.05 -20.57 -7.60
N SER A 341 10.38 -20.46 -7.36
CA SER A 341 11.04 -20.99 -6.17
C SER A 341 10.81 -20.16 -4.89
N VAL A 342 10.08 -19.08 -4.96
CA VAL A 342 9.85 -18.18 -3.81
C VAL A 342 8.70 -18.71 -2.95
N PRO A 343 8.87 -18.89 -1.63
CA PRO A 343 7.79 -19.34 -0.75
C PRO A 343 6.61 -18.36 -0.77
N VAL A 344 5.37 -18.90 -0.76
CA VAL A 344 4.15 -18.07 -0.73
C VAL A 344 3.26 -18.52 0.44
N ARG A 345 2.77 -17.54 1.22
CA ARG A 345 1.74 -17.77 2.23
C ARG A 345 0.58 -16.79 2.10
N LEU A 346 -0.59 -17.23 2.50
CA LEU A 346 -1.76 -16.37 2.72
C LEU A 346 -1.70 -15.80 4.14
N ALA A 347 -2.09 -14.54 4.31
CA ALA A 347 -2.06 -13.89 5.62
C ALA A 347 -3.39 -13.25 5.98
N LYS A 348 -3.70 -13.35 7.26
CA LYS A 348 -4.77 -12.62 7.96
C LYS A 348 -4.15 -11.51 8.81
N PRO A 349 -4.91 -10.48 9.19
CA PRO A 349 -4.44 -9.51 10.17
C PRO A 349 -4.15 -10.19 11.52
N LYS A 350 -3.17 -9.64 12.24
CA LYS A 350 -2.80 -10.10 13.60
C LYS A 350 -4.00 -10.00 14.54
N GLU A 351 -4.09 -10.94 15.47
CA GLU A 351 -5.13 -10.91 16.49
C GLU A 351 -4.87 -9.82 17.52
N MET A 352 -5.95 -9.18 17.97
CA MET A 352 -5.93 -8.16 19.03
C MET A 352 -7.20 -8.20 19.87
N ASN A 353 -7.17 -7.56 21.04
CA ASN A 353 -8.31 -7.53 21.94
C ASN A 353 -9.52 -6.84 21.28
N GLY A 354 -10.71 -7.36 21.52
CA GLY A 354 -11.96 -6.83 20.98
C GLY A 354 -12.11 -7.02 19.45
N LEU A 355 -11.23 -7.82 18.80
CA LEU A 355 -11.34 -8.09 17.38
C LEU A 355 -12.59 -8.91 17.08
N PHE A 356 -13.51 -8.30 16.33
CA PHE A 356 -14.72 -8.99 15.85
C PHE A 356 -14.35 -10.07 14.84
N ASP A 357 -15.06 -11.20 14.85
CA ASP A 357 -14.80 -12.33 13.94
C ASP A 357 -14.79 -11.92 12.46
N THR A 358 -15.66 -10.98 12.07
CA THR A 358 -15.69 -10.42 10.73
C THR A 358 -14.41 -9.72 10.32
N LEU A 359 -13.69 -9.09 11.26
CA LEU A 359 -12.46 -8.34 10.98
C LEU A 359 -11.19 -9.21 10.93
N ARG A 360 -11.31 -10.52 11.19
CA ARG A 360 -10.19 -11.48 11.09
C ARG A 360 -9.89 -11.92 9.67
N SER A 361 -10.74 -11.55 8.72
CA SER A 361 -10.56 -11.88 7.30
C SER A 361 -9.43 -11.04 6.67
N PRO A 362 -8.65 -11.60 5.71
CA PRO A 362 -7.60 -10.89 4.98
C PRO A 362 -8.03 -9.55 4.37
N GLU A 363 -9.30 -9.42 4.03
CA GLU A 363 -9.87 -8.21 3.44
C GLU A 363 -9.88 -6.98 4.39
N TYR A 364 -9.56 -7.16 5.68
CA TYR A 364 -9.46 -6.09 6.67
C TYR A 364 -8.02 -5.82 7.11
N SER A 365 -7.02 -6.41 6.47
CA SER A 365 -5.61 -6.23 6.82
C SER A 365 -5.21 -4.76 6.83
N SER A 366 -5.63 -3.96 5.82
CA SER A 366 -5.36 -2.52 5.79
C SER A 366 -6.00 -1.79 6.97
N ALA A 367 -7.27 -2.07 7.28
CA ALA A 367 -7.99 -1.38 8.37
C ALA A 367 -7.35 -1.67 9.74
N ILE A 368 -6.98 -2.93 9.99
CA ILE A 368 -6.28 -3.34 11.21
C ILE A 368 -4.89 -2.73 11.27
N GLY A 369 -4.17 -2.71 10.14
CA GLY A 369 -2.84 -2.09 10.05
C GLY A 369 -2.86 -0.60 10.35
N LEU A 370 -3.92 0.13 9.98
CA LEU A 370 -4.09 1.54 10.35
C LEU A 370 -4.21 1.73 11.87
N ILE A 371 -4.93 0.86 12.57
CA ILE A 371 -5.02 0.90 14.04
C ILE A 371 -3.67 0.59 14.68
N MET A 372 -2.94 -0.41 14.16
CA MET A 372 -1.59 -0.73 14.65
C MET A 372 -0.61 0.42 14.38
N TYR A 373 -0.70 1.07 13.21
CA TYR A 373 0.08 2.26 12.88
C TYR A 373 -0.23 3.43 13.83
N ALA A 374 -1.47 3.56 14.29
CA ALA A 374 -1.84 4.55 15.29
C ALA A 374 -1.19 4.27 16.66
N ALA A 375 -1.01 3.01 17.02
CA ALA A 375 -0.48 2.63 18.33
C ALA A 375 1.01 2.95 18.48
N SER A 376 1.81 2.66 17.41
CA SER A 376 3.25 2.94 17.42
C SER A 376 3.77 3.12 15.99
N ALA A 377 4.96 3.72 15.84
CA ALA A 377 5.68 3.67 14.58
C ALA A 377 6.10 2.23 14.28
N TYR A 378 5.94 1.81 13.03
CA TYR A 378 6.24 0.44 12.58
C TYR A 378 7.71 0.26 12.19
N THR A 379 8.33 1.32 11.70
CA THR A 379 9.77 1.43 11.44
C THR A 379 10.42 2.21 12.58
N GLN A 380 11.72 2.06 12.75
CA GLN A 380 12.47 2.77 13.82
C GLN A 380 12.25 4.28 13.73
N TYR A 381 12.30 4.83 12.50
CA TYR A 381 11.99 6.22 12.19
C TYR A 381 11.13 6.32 10.94
N GLU A 382 10.30 7.35 10.87
CA GLU A 382 9.47 7.67 9.71
C GLU A 382 9.18 9.17 9.67
N ILE A 383 9.25 9.79 8.48
CA ILE A 383 8.60 11.09 8.27
C ILE A 383 7.24 10.83 7.64
N ASP A 384 6.18 11.24 8.34
CA ASP A 384 4.78 11.07 7.93
C ASP A 384 4.31 12.18 6.96
N VAL A 385 3.05 12.09 6.51
CA VAL A 385 2.41 13.08 5.62
C VAL A 385 2.33 14.49 6.22
N ASN A 386 2.41 14.62 7.55
CA ASN A 386 2.44 15.90 8.25
C ASN A 386 3.87 16.44 8.42
N LYS A 387 4.86 15.78 7.82
CA LYS A 387 6.29 16.08 7.93
C LYS A 387 6.83 15.97 9.35
N ARG A 388 6.22 15.13 10.19
CA ARG A 388 6.67 14.83 11.54
C ARG A 388 7.53 13.58 11.52
N VAL A 389 8.63 13.60 12.25
CA VAL A 389 9.43 12.40 12.51
C VAL A 389 8.75 11.62 13.61
N ARG A 390 8.34 10.38 13.27
CA ARG A 390 7.83 9.39 14.21
C ARG A 390 8.94 8.42 14.57
N HIS A 391 8.92 7.92 15.81
CA HIS A 391 9.88 6.96 16.32
C HIS A 391 9.17 5.79 17.01
N SER A 392 9.70 4.57 16.89
CA SER A 392 9.08 3.37 17.47
C SER A 392 8.92 3.45 19.00
N ASN A 393 9.75 4.22 19.68
CA ASN A 393 9.74 4.44 21.14
C ASN A 393 9.14 5.79 21.56
N GLU A 394 8.20 6.36 20.78
CA GLU A 394 7.58 7.67 21.12
C GLU A 394 6.99 7.75 22.53
N VAL A 395 6.59 6.63 23.11
CA VAL A 395 6.08 6.54 24.49
C VAL A 395 7.14 6.91 25.54
N LEU A 396 8.41 6.69 25.24
CA LEU A 396 9.54 7.02 26.13
C LEU A 396 9.98 8.49 26.04
N MET A 397 9.62 9.19 24.97
CA MET A 397 10.11 10.54 24.66
C MET A 397 9.18 11.68 25.10
N GLY A 398 8.03 11.40 25.75
CA GLY A 398 7.08 12.41 26.23
C GLY A 398 6.75 13.46 25.16
N HIS A 399 5.52 13.60 24.76
CA HIS A 399 4.98 14.47 23.70
C HIS A 399 5.68 15.85 23.60
N SER A 400 6.84 15.90 22.96
CA SER A 400 7.47 17.15 22.53
C SER A 400 6.95 17.49 21.14
N SER A 401 5.71 18.02 21.08
CA SER A 401 5.19 18.67 19.89
C SER A 401 5.98 19.96 19.65
N ILE A 402 7.06 19.86 18.90
CA ILE A 402 7.74 21.04 18.38
C ILE A 402 6.94 21.54 17.18
N ASN A 403 6.19 22.61 17.37
CA ASN A 403 5.58 23.38 16.29
C ASN A 403 6.69 24.01 15.43
N LEU A 404 7.00 23.42 14.28
CA LEU A 404 7.83 24.05 13.27
C LEU A 404 7.05 25.18 12.58
N LYS A 405 7.01 26.36 13.19
CA LYS A 405 6.77 27.64 12.56
C LYS A 405 8.03 28.48 12.77
N GLU A 406 9.07 28.19 12.02
CA GLU A 406 10.16 29.13 11.72
C GLU A 406 10.88 28.60 10.49
N GLU A 407 10.79 29.38 9.41
CA GLU A 407 11.61 29.17 8.22
C GLU A 407 13.08 29.36 8.61
N PRO A 408 14.01 28.47 8.19
CA PRO A 408 15.43 28.73 8.45
C PRO A 408 15.88 29.91 7.61
N ASP A 409 16.43 30.92 8.30
CA ASP A 409 17.13 32.05 7.73
C ASP A 409 18.38 31.54 6.95
N ILE A 410 18.24 31.42 5.64
CA ILE A 410 19.32 31.02 4.75
C ILE A 410 20.08 32.30 4.37
N SER A 411 21.10 32.65 5.15
CA SER A 411 22.11 33.59 4.72
C SER A 411 22.97 32.95 3.61
N THR A 412 22.73 33.38 2.39
CA THR A 412 23.47 32.98 1.19
C THR A 412 24.91 33.48 1.27
N PRO A 413 25.93 32.64 1.05
CA PRO A 413 27.26 33.12 0.68
C PRO A 413 27.23 33.46 -0.83
N HIS A 414 27.57 34.71 -1.13
CA HIS A 414 27.88 35.17 -2.49
C HIS A 414 29.00 34.32 -3.10
N LEU A 415 28.71 33.63 -4.20
CA LEU A 415 29.73 33.10 -5.09
C LEU A 415 29.70 33.91 -6.40
N GLN A 416 30.88 34.44 -6.72
CA GLN A 416 31.18 35.23 -7.90
C GLN A 416 30.98 34.40 -9.18
N GLU A 417 30.36 35.03 -10.15
CA GLU A 417 30.28 34.55 -11.55
C GLU A 417 31.70 34.45 -12.15
N SER A 418 32.00 33.34 -12.75
CA SER A 418 33.01 33.22 -13.81
C SER A 418 32.41 32.48 -15.02
N GLU A 419 32.23 33.27 -16.07
CA GLU A 419 31.91 32.78 -17.42
C GLU A 419 33.00 31.83 -17.95
N LYS A 420 32.59 30.69 -18.54
CA LYS A 420 33.29 30.09 -19.70
C LYS A 420 32.40 29.10 -20.50
N LYS A 421 32.08 29.56 -21.70
CA LYS A 421 32.03 28.93 -23.03
C LYS A 421 31.81 27.42 -23.20
N GLU A 422 30.76 27.17 -23.95
CA GLU A 422 30.43 26.19 -25.02
C GLU A 422 31.41 25.04 -25.31
N GLY A 423 30.83 23.85 -25.38
CA GLY A 423 31.38 22.67 -26.04
C GLY A 423 30.31 21.61 -26.22
N MET A 424 29.56 21.71 -27.34
CA MET A 424 28.66 20.64 -27.83
C MET A 424 29.48 19.40 -28.20
N VAL A 425 29.17 18.25 -27.54
CA VAL A 425 29.62 16.94 -28.05
C VAL A 425 28.37 16.08 -28.25
N SER A 426 28.11 15.84 -29.56
CA SER A 426 27.10 14.88 -30.01
C SER A 426 27.62 13.47 -29.88
N ILE A 427 26.92 12.60 -29.14
CA ILE A 427 27.22 11.18 -29.07
C ILE A 427 26.13 10.42 -29.85
N SER A 428 26.54 9.84 -30.98
CA SER A 428 25.72 8.94 -31.77
C SER A 428 25.54 7.59 -31.12
N MET A 429 24.27 7.16 -30.91
CA MET A 429 23.97 5.81 -30.49
C MET A 429 24.10 4.81 -31.62
N LYS A 430 25.01 3.86 -31.48
CA LYS A 430 25.04 2.65 -32.32
C LYS A 430 23.95 1.69 -31.82
N LYS A 431 23.00 1.35 -32.70
CA LYS A 431 22.07 0.24 -32.56
C LYS A 431 22.84 -1.09 -32.60
N SER A 432 22.75 -1.89 -31.52
CA SER A 432 23.10 -3.31 -31.54
C SER A 432 21.82 -4.13 -31.73
N LYS A 433 21.79 -4.93 -32.79
CA LYS A 433 20.79 -5.97 -33.03
C LYS A 433 20.97 -7.09 -32.00
N LYS A 434 19.90 -7.52 -31.36
CA LYS A 434 19.72 -8.90 -30.90
C LYS A 434 18.32 -9.33 -31.28
N ASP A 435 18.27 -10.28 -32.18
CA ASP A 435 17.11 -11.00 -32.66
C ASP A 435 16.74 -12.13 -31.68
N ASP A 436 15.43 -12.47 -31.71
CA ASP A 436 14.85 -13.75 -31.36
C ASP A 436 14.66 -14.11 -29.86
N GLU A 437 13.53 -13.60 -29.30
CA GLU A 437 12.66 -14.37 -28.39
C GLU A 437 11.24 -13.75 -28.30
N ALA A 438 10.60 -13.50 -29.43
CA ALA A 438 9.27 -12.87 -29.52
C ALA A 438 8.13 -13.85 -29.91
N GLY A 439 8.29 -15.16 -29.67
CA GLY A 439 7.39 -16.16 -30.24
C GLY A 439 6.09 -16.44 -29.46
N ALA A 440 6.04 -16.25 -28.15
CA ALA A 440 4.87 -16.59 -27.32
C ALA A 440 3.99 -15.36 -27.04
N PHE A 441 4.58 -14.21 -26.81
CA PHE A 441 3.87 -12.98 -26.45
C PHE A 441 3.08 -12.38 -27.62
N SER A 442 3.59 -12.51 -28.85
CA SER A 442 2.89 -12.01 -30.05
C SER A 442 1.67 -12.86 -30.43
N LYS A 443 1.67 -14.16 -30.11
CA LYS A 443 0.52 -15.06 -30.35
C LYS A 443 -0.63 -14.78 -29.37
N PHE A 444 -0.30 -14.45 -28.13
CA PHE A 444 -1.29 -14.07 -27.11
C PHE A 444 -1.93 -12.72 -27.41
N TRP A 445 -1.13 -11.72 -27.81
CA TRP A 445 -1.64 -10.38 -28.16
C TRP A 445 -2.55 -10.39 -29.39
N ASN A 446 -2.23 -11.20 -30.39
CA ASN A 446 -3.07 -11.38 -31.58
C ASN A 446 -4.37 -12.15 -31.29
N TRP A 447 -4.37 -13.04 -30.32
CA TRP A 447 -5.60 -13.70 -29.86
C TRP A 447 -6.49 -12.75 -29.06
N ALA A 448 -5.92 -11.96 -28.17
CA ALA A 448 -6.68 -10.98 -27.38
C ALA A 448 -7.29 -9.86 -28.25
N THR A 449 -6.63 -9.44 -29.35
CA THR A 449 -7.16 -8.45 -30.29
C THR A 449 -8.20 -9.00 -31.27
N GLN A 450 -8.39 -10.31 -31.35
CA GLN A 450 -9.46 -10.93 -32.16
C GLN A 450 -10.75 -11.15 -31.35
N LEU A 451 -10.73 -10.91 -30.02
CA LEU A 451 -11.89 -11.02 -29.13
C LEU A 451 -12.54 -9.67 -28.78
N PHE A 452 -12.00 -8.55 -29.36
CA PHE A 452 -12.55 -7.21 -29.20
C PHE A 452 -12.92 -6.61 -30.56
#